data_5b80bf3ba771c6ff6aaa16a8db8374e4
#
_entry.id   5b80bf3ba771c6ff6aaa16a8db8374e4
#
_cell.length_a   1.000
_cell.length_b   1.000
_cell.length_c   1.000
_cell.angle_alpha   90.00
_cell.angle_beta   90.00
_cell.angle_gamma   90.00
#
_symmetry.space_group_name_H-M   'P 1'
#
loop_
_entity.id
_entity.type
_entity.pdbx_description
1 polymer ?
#
loop_
_entity_poly.entity_id
_entity_poly.type
_entity_poly.pdbx_seq_one_letter_code
_entity_poly.pdbx_strand_id
1 'polypeptide(L)'
;MNRSILFAAAAAIATGAALVAVNAKPFAYAVPDDKSAFKPGPNLEVVQGNCGSCHSADYVLTQPQGPKFKKDFWEAEVTKMIKVYGAPIDEKDIPKIVEYLTATY
;
A
#
# COMPACT_ATOMS: atom_id res chain seq x y z
N MET A 1 47.03 7.67 -30.85
CA MET A 1 46.01 8.49 -30.21
C MET A 1 46.44 8.73 -28.74
N ASN A 2 46.64 9.97 -28.34
CA ASN A 2 47.22 10.29 -27.02
C ASN A 2 46.23 9.92 -25.89
N ARG A 3 46.71 9.21 -24.85
CA ARG A 3 45.90 8.77 -23.69
C ARG A 3 45.16 9.95 -23.06
N SER A 4 45.76 11.14 -23.04
CA SER A 4 45.14 12.36 -22.51
C SER A 4 43.90 12.81 -23.30
N ILE A 5 43.85 12.59 -24.61
CA ILE A 5 42.70 12.91 -25.46
C ILE A 5 41.52 11.96 -25.16
N LEU A 6 41.84 10.68 -24.91
CA LEU A 6 40.82 9.67 -24.55
C LEU A 6 40.15 9.99 -23.19
N PHE A 7 40.94 10.42 -22.19
CA PHE A 7 40.40 10.80 -20.90
C PHE A 7 39.56 12.08 -20.97
N ALA A 8 39.97 13.08 -21.78
CA ALA A 8 39.19 14.29 -21.98
C ALA A 8 37.85 14.02 -22.69
N ALA A 9 37.83 13.14 -23.69
CA ALA A 9 36.62 12.74 -24.38
C ALA A 9 35.65 11.95 -23.47
N ALA A 10 36.18 11.05 -22.65
CA ALA A 10 35.36 10.28 -21.69
C ALA A 10 34.73 11.19 -20.61
N ALA A 11 35.48 12.18 -20.12
CA ALA A 11 34.95 13.15 -19.14
C ALA A 11 33.86 14.04 -19.73
N ALA A 12 33.99 14.46 -21.00
CA ALA A 12 32.98 15.27 -21.69
C ALA A 12 31.67 14.50 -21.93
N ILE A 13 31.76 13.20 -22.23
CA ILE A 13 30.58 12.34 -22.40
C ILE A 13 29.85 12.13 -21.06
N ALA A 14 30.60 11.92 -19.97
CA ALA A 14 30.02 11.71 -18.64
C ALA A 14 29.30 12.97 -18.11
N THR A 15 29.85 14.15 -18.32
CA THR A 15 29.23 15.44 -17.97
C THR A 15 28.00 15.75 -18.82
N GLY A 16 28.02 15.43 -20.10
CA GLY A 16 26.84 15.58 -20.97
C GLY A 16 25.68 14.71 -20.60
N ALA A 17 25.93 13.44 -20.22
CA ALA A 17 24.90 12.51 -19.78
C ALA A 17 24.25 12.94 -18.44
N ALA A 18 25.04 13.51 -17.52
CA ALA A 18 24.53 14.01 -16.23
C ALA A 18 23.58 15.21 -16.39
N LEU A 19 23.84 16.08 -17.38
CA LEU A 19 23.02 17.27 -17.64
C LEU A 19 21.65 16.92 -18.28
N VAL A 20 21.55 15.81 -19.01
CA VAL A 20 20.26 15.35 -19.59
C VAL A 20 19.32 14.75 -18.53
N ALA A 21 19.87 14.18 -17.45
CA ALA A 21 19.09 13.54 -16.40
C ALA A 21 18.32 14.53 -15.48
N VAL A 22 18.64 15.83 -15.52
CA VAL A 22 18.09 16.84 -14.59
C VAL A 22 16.85 17.56 -15.13
N ASN A 23 16.39 17.25 -16.35
CA ASN A 23 15.23 17.91 -16.97
C ASN A 23 13.86 17.25 -16.68
N ALA A 24 13.75 16.46 -15.60
CA ALA A 24 12.48 15.93 -15.16
C ALA A 24 11.59 17.06 -14.62
N LYS A 25 10.54 17.39 -15.33
CA LYS A 25 9.55 18.38 -14.85
C LYS A 25 8.72 17.76 -13.74
N PRO A 26 8.46 18.49 -12.64
CA PRO A 26 7.51 18.05 -11.63
C PRO A 26 6.14 17.76 -12.27
N PHE A 27 5.59 16.60 -12.00
CA PHE A 27 4.24 16.23 -12.42
C PHE A 27 3.32 16.35 -11.21
N ALA A 28 2.32 17.22 -11.30
CA ALA A 28 1.27 17.32 -10.30
C ALA A 28 0.24 16.22 -10.57
N TYR A 29 0.18 15.22 -9.69
CA TYR A 29 -0.82 14.17 -9.73
C TYR A 29 -1.94 14.49 -8.74
N ALA A 30 -3.15 14.66 -9.24
CA ALA A 30 -4.34 14.73 -8.40
C ALA A 30 -4.75 13.29 -8.04
N VAL A 31 -4.64 12.95 -6.76
CA VAL A 31 -5.13 11.65 -6.27
C VAL A 31 -6.64 11.61 -6.43
N PRO A 32 -7.21 10.61 -7.11
CA PRO A 32 -8.66 10.46 -7.19
C PRO A 32 -9.28 10.33 -5.80
N ASP A 33 -10.47 10.89 -5.62
CA ASP A 33 -11.24 10.68 -4.39
C ASP A 33 -11.52 9.19 -4.21
N ASP A 34 -11.08 8.63 -3.10
CA ASP A 34 -11.40 7.27 -2.73
C ASP A 34 -12.87 7.20 -2.28
N LYS A 35 -13.68 6.53 -3.08
CA LYS A 35 -15.11 6.32 -2.81
C LYS A 35 -15.43 4.95 -2.24
N SER A 36 -14.41 4.14 -2.01
CA SER A 36 -14.57 2.79 -1.48
C SER A 36 -14.95 2.83 -0.01
N ALA A 37 -16.16 2.43 0.28
CA ALA A 37 -16.66 2.31 1.63
C ALA A 37 -16.71 0.83 2.07
N PHE A 38 -16.49 0.60 3.34
CA PHE A 38 -16.78 -0.69 3.95
C PHE A 38 -18.27 -1.01 3.87
N LYS A 39 -18.62 -2.24 3.54
CA LYS A 39 -20.01 -2.68 3.47
C LYS A 39 -20.68 -2.60 4.86
N PRO A 40 -21.99 -2.33 4.95
CA PRO A 40 -22.72 -2.39 6.20
C PRO A 40 -22.65 -3.80 6.83
N GLY A 41 -22.44 -3.85 8.14
CA GLY A 41 -22.39 -5.11 8.88
C GLY A 41 -22.12 -4.91 10.38
N PRO A 42 -22.22 -5.99 11.19
CA PRO A 42 -21.88 -5.94 12.60
C PRO A 42 -20.43 -5.48 12.81
N ASN A 43 -20.17 -4.69 13.85
CA ASN A 43 -18.82 -4.18 14.16
C ASN A 43 -18.19 -3.28 13.10
N LEU A 44 -18.96 -2.72 12.16
CA LEU A 44 -18.45 -1.84 11.09
C LEU A 44 -17.61 -0.68 11.64
N GLU A 45 -18.07 -0.03 12.70
CA GLU A 45 -17.38 1.10 13.33
C GLU A 45 -16.00 0.72 13.88
N VAL A 46 -15.86 -0.51 14.42
CA VAL A 46 -14.59 -1.04 14.90
C VAL A 46 -13.62 -1.21 13.73
N VAL A 47 -14.10 -1.73 12.61
CA VAL A 47 -13.29 -1.90 11.40
C VAL A 47 -12.90 -0.55 10.80
N GLN A 48 -13.84 0.37 10.67
CA GLN A 48 -13.55 1.71 10.16
C GLN A 48 -12.51 2.44 11.01
N GLY A 49 -12.63 2.36 12.33
CA GLY A 49 -11.70 3.02 13.25
C GLY A 49 -10.29 2.42 13.22
N ASN A 50 -10.17 1.11 13.06
CA ASN A 50 -8.87 0.44 13.06
C ASN A 50 -8.20 0.39 11.67
N CYS A 51 -8.97 0.19 10.60
CA CYS A 51 -8.42 -0.02 9.26
C CYS A 51 -8.34 1.26 8.44
N GLY A 52 -9.33 2.15 8.55
CA GLY A 52 -9.45 3.35 7.74
C GLY A 52 -8.39 4.43 8.00
N SER A 53 -7.59 4.30 9.05
CA SER A 53 -6.51 5.24 9.36
C SER A 53 -5.27 5.08 8.48
N CYS A 54 -5.09 3.93 7.83
CA CYS A 54 -3.88 3.61 7.06
C CYS A 54 -4.14 3.40 5.58
N HIS A 55 -5.29 2.86 5.21
CA HIS A 55 -5.65 2.60 3.81
C HIS A 55 -7.17 2.55 3.64
N SER A 56 -7.61 2.54 2.39
CA SER A 56 -9.02 2.48 2.04
C SER A 56 -9.62 1.07 2.13
N ALA A 57 -10.95 1.00 2.00
CA ALA A 57 -11.67 -0.26 1.92
C ALA A 57 -11.28 -1.11 0.69
N ASP A 58 -10.67 -0.53 -0.35
CA ASP A 58 -10.22 -1.23 -1.54
C ASP A 58 -9.29 -2.39 -1.24
N TYR A 59 -8.43 -2.25 -0.24
CA TYR A 59 -7.55 -3.35 0.18
C TYR A 59 -8.31 -4.58 0.67
N VAL A 60 -9.50 -4.40 1.24
CA VAL A 60 -10.39 -5.50 1.63
C VAL A 60 -11.16 -6.02 0.41
N LEU A 61 -11.67 -5.12 -0.43
CA LEU A 61 -12.47 -5.46 -1.61
C LEU A 61 -11.67 -6.25 -2.66
N THR A 62 -10.37 -6.01 -2.76
CA THR A 62 -9.48 -6.70 -3.70
C THR A 62 -8.91 -8.02 -3.17
N GLN A 63 -9.16 -8.38 -1.92
CA GLN A 63 -8.75 -9.67 -1.38
C GLN A 63 -9.53 -10.82 -2.02
N PRO A 64 -8.98 -12.05 -2.03
CA PRO A 64 -9.68 -13.23 -2.53
C PRO A 64 -11.02 -13.42 -1.83
N GLN A 65 -12.05 -13.73 -2.60
CA GLN A 65 -13.42 -13.91 -2.13
C GLN A 65 -13.83 -15.39 -2.22
N GLY A 66 -14.81 -15.77 -1.41
CA GLY A 66 -15.44 -17.08 -1.48
C GLY A 66 -15.22 -17.96 -0.26
N PRO A 67 -15.79 -19.22 -0.26
CA PRO A 67 -15.86 -20.05 0.94
C PRO A 67 -14.52 -20.45 1.55
N LYS A 68 -13.44 -20.46 0.74
CA LYS A 68 -12.08 -20.79 1.20
C LYS A 68 -11.41 -19.65 1.94
N PHE A 69 -11.90 -18.42 1.77
CA PHE A 69 -11.29 -17.21 2.30
C PHE A 69 -12.19 -16.59 3.38
N LYS A 70 -12.39 -17.37 4.46
CA LYS A 70 -13.24 -17.00 5.58
C LYS A 70 -12.39 -16.72 6.82
N LYS A 71 -12.79 -17.23 7.96
CA LYS A 71 -12.24 -16.85 9.26
C LYS A 71 -10.71 -16.96 9.31
N ASP A 72 -10.16 -18.11 8.97
CA ASP A 72 -8.71 -18.36 9.06
C ASP A 72 -7.90 -17.42 8.16
N PHE A 73 -8.43 -17.12 6.98
CA PHE A 73 -7.84 -16.17 6.06
C PHE A 73 -7.83 -14.75 6.66
N TRP A 74 -8.98 -14.29 7.17
CA TRP A 74 -9.06 -12.95 7.76
C TRP A 74 -8.28 -12.82 9.07
N GLU A 75 -8.20 -13.87 9.88
CA GLU A 75 -7.30 -13.90 11.04
C GLU A 75 -5.83 -13.74 10.63
N ALA A 76 -5.40 -14.41 9.57
CA ALA A 76 -4.05 -14.29 9.04
C ALA A 76 -3.78 -12.87 8.48
N GLU A 77 -4.74 -12.28 7.76
CA GLU A 77 -4.60 -10.91 7.24
C GLU A 77 -4.52 -9.86 8.36
N VAL A 78 -5.39 -9.94 9.36
CA VAL A 78 -5.34 -9.03 10.52
C VAL A 78 -4.03 -9.21 11.29
N THR A 79 -3.59 -10.45 11.50
CA THR A 79 -2.29 -10.76 12.14
C THR A 79 -1.13 -10.14 11.34
N LYS A 80 -1.17 -10.22 10.02
CA LYS A 80 -0.17 -9.63 9.15
C LYS A 80 -0.15 -8.10 9.29
N MET A 81 -1.30 -7.43 9.33
CA MET A 81 -1.36 -5.99 9.56
C MET A 81 -0.66 -5.61 10.88
N ILE A 82 -0.88 -6.37 11.95
CA ILE A 82 -0.28 -6.10 13.26
C ILE A 82 1.22 -6.44 13.26
N LYS A 83 1.60 -7.65 12.85
CA LYS A 83 2.97 -8.18 13.04
C LYS A 83 3.97 -7.68 12.01
N VAL A 84 3.52 -7.44 10.78
CA VAL A 84 4.40 -7.06 9.67
C VAL A 84 4.35 -5.56 9.43
N TYR A 85 3.16 -4.97 9.45
CA TYR A 85 2.99 -3.54 9.15
C TYR A 85 2.85 -2.64 10.39
N GLY A 86 2.82 -3.23 11.59
CA GLY A 86 2.77 -2.47 12.84
C GLY A 86 1.44 -1.73 13.07
N ALA A 87 0.34 -2.25 12.52
CA ALA A 87 -0.97 -1.63 12.72
C ALA A 87 -1.32 -1.61 14.21
N PRO A 88 -1.72 -0.44 14.78
CA PRO A 88 -1.99 -0.28 16.19
C PRO A 88 -3.39 -0.77 16.57
N ILE A 89 -3.70 -2.04 16.27
CA ILE A 89 -4.98 -2.69 16.55
C ILE A 89 -4.95 -3.23 17.98
N ASP A 90 -5.94 -2.83 18.79
CA ASP A 90 -6.12 -3.34 20.15
C ASP A 90 -6.55 -4.82 20.10
N GLU A 91 -5.94 -5.65 20.93
CA GLU A 91 -6.23 -7.10 20.97
C GLU A 91 -7.72 -7.42 21.18
N LYS A 92 -8.45 -6.59 21.95
CA LYS A 92 -9.90 -6.74 22.18
C LYS A 92 -10.75 -6.53 20.93
N ASP A 93 -10.22 -5.82 19.91
CA ASP A 93 -10.92 -5.51 18.67
C ASP A 93 -10.69 -6.56 17.58
N ILE A 94 -9.61 -7.37 17.69
CA ILE A 94 -9.28 -8.40 16.72
C ILE A 94 -10.45 -9.37 16.44
N PRO A 95 -11.13 -9.96 17.45
CA PRO A 95 -12.24 -10.86 17.21
C PRO A 95 -13.40 -10.20 16.45
N LYS A 96 -13.71 -8.94 16.77
CA LYS A 96 -14.78 -8.17 16.13
C LYS A 96 -14.46 -7.85 14.67
N ILE A 97 -13.20 -7.50 14.40
CA ILE A 97 -12.71 -7.23 13.03
C ILE A 97 -12.79 -8.51 12.20
N VAL A 98 -12.31 -9.63 12.72
CA VAL A 98 -12.35 -10.94 12.02
C VAL A 98 -13.79 -11.39 11.78
N GLU A 99 -14.66 -11.24 12.78
CA GLU A 99 -16.10 -11.55 12.65
C GLU A 99 -16.73 -10.74 11.52
N TYR A 100 -16.54 -9.42 11.52
CA TYR A 100 -17.04 -8.55 10.47
C TYR A 100 -16.54 -8.96 9.08
N LEU A 101 -15.23 -9.14 8.92
CA LEU A 101 -14.65 -9.50 7.64
C LEU A 101 -15.14 -10.85 7.14
N THR A 102 -15.24 -11.84 8.02
CA THR A 102 -15.76 -13.18 7.71
C THR A 102 -17.23 -13.16 7.28
N ALA A 103 -18.04 -12.33 7.92
CA ALA A 103 -19.46 -12.24 7.62
C ALA A 103 -19.77 -11.41 6.35
N THR A 104 -18.91 -10.45 6.02
CA THR A 104 -19.19 -9.42 5.03
C THR A 104 -18.50 -9.68 3.68
N TYR A 105 -17.35 -10.34 3.70
CA TYR A 105 -16.49 -10.62 2.55
C TYR A 105 -16.10 -12.10 2.46
#